data_7ab43bbcd18f0ac2877c0f79c793f585
#
_entry.id   7ab43bbcd18f0ac2877c0f79c793f585
#
_cell.length_a   1.000
_cell.length_b   1.000
_cell.length_c   1.000
_cell.angle_alpha   90.00
_cell.angle_beta   90.00
_cell.angle_gamma   90.00
#
_symmetry.space_group_name_H-M   'P 1'
#
loop_
_entity.id
_entity.type
_entity.pdbx_description
1 polymer ?
#
loop_
_entity_poly.entity_id
_entity_poly.type
_entity_poly.pdbx_seq_one_letter_code
_entity_poly.pdbx_strand_id
1 'polypeptide(L)'
;VLAKDTRNVYGAEAKYLLAQLYFDNGETGKAEKEVLDYIEVSTPHAYWLARSFVLLSDVYMKLGRNLDAKQYLLSLQQNYQADDDIAEMIETRLAKLNKGSKQ
;
A
#
# COMPACT_ATOMS: atom_id res chain seq x y z
N VAL A 1 16.72 -10.10 -8.97
CA VAL A 1 16.95 -9.24 -10.14
C VAL A 1 15.66 -8.53 -10.54
N LEU A 2 14.57 -9.29 -10.69
CA LEU A 2 13.29 -8.70 -11.07
C LEU A 2 12.78 -7.70 -10.04
N ALA A 3 13.04 -7.96 -8.77
CA ALA A 3 12.59 -7.10 -7.69
C ALA A 3 13.27 -5.72 -7.71
N LYS A 4 14.38 -5.58 -8.45
CA LYS A 4 15.09 -4.31 -8.53
C LYS A 4 14.64 -3.46 -9.72
N ASP A 5 13.99 -4.06 -10.71
CA ASP A 5 13.56 -3.35 -11.90
C ASP A 5 12.05 -3.07 -11.83
N THR A 6 11.71 -1.98 -11.14
CA THR A 6 10.31 -1.63 -10.93
C THR A 6 9.66 -1.02 -12.16
N ARG A 7 10.42 -0.77 -13.24
CA ARG A 7 9.84 -0.30 -14.49
C ARG A 7 9.27 -1.44 -15.31
N ASN A 8 9.66 -2.67 -15.00
CA ASN A 8 9.10 -3.87 -15.61
C ASN A 8 7.91 -4.32 -14.75
N VAL A 9 6.83 -4.79 -15.38
CA VAL A 9 5.64 -5.21 -14.65
C VAL A 9 5.96 -6.33 -13.64
N TYR A 10 6.83 -7.26 -14.02
CA TYR A 10 7.20 -8.34 -13.12
C TYR A 10 8.05 -7.84 -11.96
N GLY A 11 8.91 -6.84 -12.22
CA GLY A 11 9.69 -6.22 -11.16
C GLY A 11 8.82 -5.46 -10.18
N ALA A 12 7.81 -4.74 -10.69
CA ALA A 12 6.87 -4.00 -9.86
C ALA A 12 6.09 -4.95 -8.97
N GLU A 13 5.55 -6.00 -9.54
CA GLU A 13 4.81 -7.00 -8.79
C GLU A 13 5.69 -7.69 -7.74
N ALA A 14 6.91 -8.07 -8.13
CA ALA A 14 7.84 -8.73 -7.22
C ALA A 14 8.17 -7.86 -6.02
N LYS A 15 8.38 -6.56 -6.23
CA LYS A 15 8.67 -5.62 -5.16
C LYS A 15 7.49 -5.51 -4.20
N TYR A 16 6.28 -5.42 -4.74
CA TYR A 16 5.07 -5.40 -3.93
C TYR A 16 4.92 -6.69 -3.11
N LEU A 17 5.12 -7.85 -3.76
CA LEU A 17 4.98 -9.13 -3.08
C LEU A 17 6.01 -9.31 -1.97
N LEU A 18 7.21 -8.79 -2.16
CA LEU A 18 8.21 -8.83 -1.09
C LEU A 18 7.75 -8.03 0.12
N ALA A 19 7.21 -6.83 -0.11
CA ALA A 19 6.68 -6.01 0.98
C ALA A 19 5.52 -6.72 1.68
N GLN A 20 4.62 -7.34 0.92
CA GLN A 20 3.50 -8.09 1.47
C GLN A 20 3.98 -9.26 2.32
N LEU A 21 5.02 -9.95 1.86
CA LEU A 21 5.60 -11.07 2.60
C LEU A 21 6.15 -10.61 3.95
N TYR A 22 6.87 -9.50 3.97
CA TYR A 22 7.36 -8.93 5.21
C TYR A 22 6.22 -8.61 6.16
N PHE A 23 5.16 -8.01 5.63
CA PHE A 23 4.00 -7.64 6.44
C PHE A 23 3.33 -8.89 7.03
N ASP A 24 3.14 -9.92 6.21
CA ASP A 24 2.49 -11.16 6.65
C ASP A 24 3.31 -11.89 7.70
N ASN A 25 4.63 -11.75 7.66
CA ASN A 25 5.52 -12.36 8.63
C ASN A 25 5.70 -11.53 9.91
N GLY A 26 5.00 -10.41 10.02
CA GLY A 26 5.10 -9.55 11.19
C GLY A 26 6.28 -8.60 11.15
N GLU A 27 7.02 -8.55 10.05
CA GLU A 27 8.16 -7.65 9.89
C GLU A 27 7.68 -6.31 9.33
N THR A 28 6.87 -5.63 10.13
CA THR A 28 6.16 -4.43 9.70
C THR A 28 7.09 -3.30 9.27
N GLY A 29 8.19 -3.12 10.00
CA GLY A 29 9.17 -2.09 9.65
C GLY A 29 9.84 -2.34 8.32
N LYS A 30 10.14 -3.60 8.00
CA LYS A 30 10.71 -3.96 6.71
C LYS A 30 9.70 -3.77 5.59
N ALA A 31 8.43 -4.07 5.85
CA ALA A 31 7.38 -3.86 4.86
C ALA A 31 7.24 -2.38 4.54
N GLU A 32 7.25 -1.53 5.55
CA GLU A 32 7.18 -0.08 5.36
C GLU A 32 8.33 0.40 4.49
N LYS A 33 9.54 -0.03 4.80
CA LYS A 33 10.72 0.39 4.05
C LYS A 33 10.62 -0.01 2.58
N GLU A 34 10.18 -1.24 2.31
CA GLU A 34 10.05 -1.72 0.94
C GLU A 34 9.02 -0.93 0.15
N VAL A 35 7.89 -0.60 0.78
CA VAL A 35 6.86 0.20 0.12
C VAL A 35 7.37 1.61 -0.17
N LEU A 36 8.02 2.25 0.81
CA LEU A 36 8.52 3.60 0.62
C LEU A 36 9.60 3.65 -0.45
N ASP A 37 10.48 2.66 -0.49
CA ASP A 37 11.50 2.57 -1.55
C ASP A 37 10.84 2.43 -2.92
N TYR A 38 9.79 1.64 -3.02
CA TYR A 38 9.07 1.45 -4.27
C TYR A 38 8.46 2.77 -4.74
N ILE A 39 7.81 3.48 -3.82
CA ILE A 39 7.14 4.74 -4.15
C ILE A 39 8.16 5.76 -4.68
N GLU A 40 9.37 5.81 -4.12
CA GLU A 40 10.40 6.74 -4.55
C GLU A 40 10.94 6.45 -5.95
N VAL A 41 10.84 5.21 -6.41
CA VAL A 41 11.43 4.81 -7.68
C VAL A 41 10.60 5.28 -8.89
N SER A 42 9.38 5.73 -8.68
CA SER A 42 8.53 6.25 -9.77
C SER A 42 8.27 5.21 -10.85
N THR A 43 7.52 4.19 -10.54
CA THR A 43 7.16 3.16 -11.49
C THR A 43 6.04 3.62 -12.42
N PRO A 44 6.02 3.21 -13.71
CA PRO A 44 4.88 3.48 -14.58
C PRO A 44 3.70 2.55 -14.33
N HIS A 45 3.84 1.55 -13.47
CA HIS A 45 2.78 0.57 -13.22
C HIS A 45 1.86 1.05 -12.09
N ALA A 46 0.89 1.90 -12.46
CA ALA A 46 0.03 2.57 -11.49
C ALA A 46 -0.73 1.61 -10.58
N TYR A 47 -1.17 0.46 -11.11
CA TYR A 47 -1.89 -0.51 -10.29
C TYR A 47 -1.04 -1.03 -9.14
N TRP A 48 0.19 -1.44 -9.42
CA TRP A 48 1.06 -1.97 -8.37
C TRP A 48 1.50 -0.88 -7.40
N LEU A 49 1.63 0.33 -7.89
CA LEU A 49 1.90 1.48 -7.03
C LEU A 49 0.71 1.72 -6.10
N ALA A 50 -0.51 1.67 -6.63
CA ALA A 50 -1.72 1.84 -5.83
C ALA A 50 -1.83 0.73 -4.76
N ARG A 51 -1.56 -0.53 -5.14
CA ARG A 51 -1.55 -1.63 -4.18
C ARG A 51 -0.52 -1.41 -3.08
N SER A 52 0.61 -0.80 -3.43
CA SER A 52 1.66 -0.50 -2.45
C SER A 52 1.20 0.55 -1.44
N PHE A 53 0.45 1.56 -1.89
CA PHE A 53 -0.14 2.54 -0.97
C PHE A 53 -1.16 1.89 -0.04
N VAL A 54 -1.96 0.96 -0.56
CA VAL A 54 -2.91 0.22 0.27
C VAL A 54 -2.17 -0.58 1.34
N LEU A 55 -1.10 -1.27 0.95
CA LEU A 55 -0.28 -2.02 1.89
C LEU A 55 0.34 -1.10 2.94
N LEU A 56 0.80 0.08 2.53
CA LEU A 56 1.37 1.05 3.46
C LEU A 56 0.34 1.47 4.50
N SER A 57 -0.92 1.66 4.09
CA SER A 57 -1.97 1.99 5.05
C SER A 57 -2.17 0.85 6.05
N ASP A 58 -2.09 -0.41 5.60
CA ASP A 58 -2.19 -1.56 6.50
C ASP A 58 -1.03 -1.58 7.50
N VAL A 59 0.18 -1.24 7.04
CA VAL A 59 1.35 -1.13 7.91
C VAL A 59 1.10 -0.11 9.01
N TYR A 60 0.61 1.07 8.64
CA TYR A 60 0.36 2.12 9.64
C TYR A 60 -0.77 1.74 10.60
N MET A 61 -1.80 1.05 10.12
CA MET A 61 -2.85 0.56 11.01
C MET A 61 -2.30 -0.43 12.03
N LYS A 62 -1.40 -1.30 11.59
CA LYS A 62 -0.79 -2.28 12.48
C LYS A 62 0.09 -1.59 13.51
N LEU A 63 0.72 -0.48 13.15
CA LEU A 63 1.55 0.30 14.08
C LEU A 63 0.74 1.23 14.98
N GLY A 64 -0.58 1.24 14.84
CA GLY A 64 -1.45 2.12 15.61
C GLY A 64 -1.52 3.54 15.09
N ARG A 65 -0.99 3.79 13.90
CA ARG A 65 -0.96 5.12 13.28
C ARG A 65 -2.15 5.27 12.33
N ASN A 66 -3.35 5.21 12.90
CA ASN A 66 -4.58 5.17 12.09
C ASN A 66 -4.82 6.45 11.30
N LEU A 67 -4.41 7.60 11.83
CA LEU A 67 -4.58 8.86 11.10
C LEU A 67 -3.72 8.88 9.84
N ASP A 68 -2.48 8.41 9.94
CA ASP A 68 -1.60 8.33 8.77
C ASP A 68 -2.16 7.37 7.73
N ALA A 69 -2.66 6.21 8.18
CA ALA A 69 -3.28 5.24 7.28
C ALA A 69 -4.45 5.86 6.54
N LYS A 70 -5.30 6.58 7.25
CA LYS A 70 -6.46 7.22 6.64
C LYS A 70 -6.06 8.25 5.60
N GLN A 71 -5.03 9.04 5.89
CA GLN A 71 -4.56 10.05 4.95
C GLN A 71 -4.04 9.43 3.65
N TYR A 72 -3.30 8.33 3.74
CA TYR A 72 -2.83 7.64 2.54
C TYR A 72 -3.98 7.08 1.72
N LEU A 73 -4.98 6.51 2.39
CA LEU A 73 -6.14 5.95 1.69
C LEU A 73 -6.95 7.05 0.99
N LEU A 74 -7.17 8.18 1.65
CA LEU A 74 -7.92 9.29 1.06
C LEU A 74 -7.17 9.90 -0.11
N SER A 75 -5.86 10.05 0.03
CA SER A 75 -5.04 10.58 -1.06
C SER A 75 -5.09 9.65 -2.27
N LEU A 76 -5.00 8.36 -2.04
CA LEU A 76 -5.09 7.38 -3.12
C LEU A 76 -6.46 7.41 -3.78
N GLN A 77 -7.52 7.52 -2.98
CA GLN A 77 -8.88 7.59 -3.49
C GLN A 77 -9.07 8.77 -4.45
N GLN A 78 -8.44 9.91 -4.14
CA GLN A 78 -8.54 11.09 -4.97
C GLN A 78 -7.69 10.99 -6.25
N ASN A 79 -6.56 10.32 -6.18
CA ASN A 79 -5.57 10.35 -7.25
C ASN A 79 -5.57 9.10 -8.14
N TYR A 80 -6.21 8.04 -7.71
CA TYR A 80 -6.26 6.81 -8.48
C TYR A 80 -7.72 6.43 -8.73
N GLN A 81 -8.16 6.57 -9.97
CA GLN A 81 -9.53 6.28 -10.34
C GLN A 81 -9.51 5.33 -11.54
N ALA A 82 -9.51 4.06 -11.25
CA ALA A 82 -9.52 3.02 -12.26
C ALA A 82 -10.59 1.99 -11.88
N ASP A 83 -11.10 1.30 -12.88
CA ASP A 83 -12.13 0.30 -12.67
C ASP A 83 -11.47 -1.04 -12.31
N ASP A 84 -11.00 -1.14 -11.09
CA ASP A 84 -10.35 -2.36 -10.59
C ASP A 84 -10.66 -2.52 -9.09
N ASP A 85 -9.95 -3.40 -8.41
CA ASP A 85 -10.23 -3.73 -7.01
C ASP A 85 -9.70 -2.72 -6.00
N ILE A 86 -8.97 -1.70 -6.46
CA ILE A 86 -8.36 -0.72 -5.55
C ILE A 86 -9.43 0.07 -4.80
N ALA A 87 -10.48 0.51 -5.49
CA ALA A 87 -11.55 1.28 -4.85
C ALA A 87 -12.19 0.49 -3.70
N GLU A 88 -12.45 -0.79 -3.92
CA GLU A 88 -13.03 -1.65 -2.89
C GLU A 88 -12.06 -1.82 -1.72
N MET A 89 -10.78 -1.99 -1.99
CA MET A 89 -9.77 -2.10 -0.95
C MET A 89 -9.74 -0.85 -0.08
N ILE A 90 -9.81 0.32 -0.71
CA ILE A 90 -9.82 1.60 0.01
C ILE A 90 -11.06 1.70 0.89
N GLU A 91 -12.23 1.41 0.33
CA GLU A 91 -13.49 1.52 1.06
C GLU A 91 -13.54 0.59 2.26
N THR A 92 -13.07 -0.63 2.10
CA THR A 92 -13.04 -1.62 3.18
C THR A 92 -12.19 -1.11 4.34
N ARG A 93 -11.03 -0.52 4.02
CA ARG A 93 -10.12 -0.03 5.04
C ARG A 93 -10.61 1.25 5.69
N LEU A 94 -11.19 2.16 4.91
CA LEU A 94 -11.77 3.38 5.47
C LEU A 94 -12.92 3.06 6.42
N ALA A 95 -13.78 2.10 6.04
CA ALA A 95 -14.88 1.68 6.91
C ALA A 95 -14.34 1.13 8.23
N LYS A 96 -13.28 0.35 8.17
CA LYS A 96 -12.64 -0.22 9.36
C LYS A 96 -12.07 0.87 10.25
N LEU A 97 -11.42 1.87 9.66
CA LEU A 97 -10.85 2.99 10.41
C LEU A 97 -11.94 3.85 11.04
N ASN A 98 -13.00 4.13 10.30
CA ASN A 98 -14.11 4.92 10.81
C ASN A 98 -14.81 4.21 11.95
N LYS A 99 -14.96 2.91 11.86
CA LYS A 99 -15.57 2.11 12.93
C LYS A 99 -14.71 2.17 14.19
N GLY A 100 -13.40 2.09 14.03
CA GLY A 100 -12.49 2.18 15.17
C GLY A 100 -12.45 3.56 15.79
N SER A 101 -12.76 4.61 15.00
CA SER A 101 -12.72 5.99 15.48
C SER A 101 -13.93 6.39 16.31
N LYS A 102 -14.93 5.56 16.36
CA LYS A 102 -16.18 5.91 17.04
C LYS A 102 -16.14 5.71 18.55
N GLN A 103 -15.02 5.36 19.06
CA GLN A 103 -14.86 5.07 20.49
C GLN A 103 -15.12 6.24 21.44
#